data_2098953a382437e7a5f598b4ee72a877
#
_entry.id   2098953a382437e7a5f598b4ee72a877
#
_cell.length_a   1.000
_cell.length_b   1.000
_cell.length_c   1.000
_cell.angle_alpha   90.00
_cell.angle_beta   90.00
_cell.angle_gamma   90.00
#
_symmetry.space_group_name_H-M   'P 1'
#
loop_
_entity.id
_entity.type
_entity.pdbx_description
1 polymer ?
#
loop_
_entity_poly.entity_id
_entity_poly.type
_entity_poly.pdbx_seq_one_letter_code
_entity_poly.pdbx_strand_id
1 'polypeptide(L)'
;NTFDAQTIAKNGNGVIQPFINQHEFFSQFSQGAVATLRLTTVIDTNGQASLRAALLRLGKTKQTHVISKDQVLVAIDVATGKFSDIGYSSSFNSMSAHPDTNTTFKDKTIPYFDKCVNLVLELQNKMPMIKLIGWDLVLDDKNEVVIMEWNGYGAGIAFSEATQGPGFHDLGWENFYKNKK
;
A
#
# COMPACT_ATOMS: atom_id res chain seq x y z
N ASN A 1 8.91 -1.91 -26.46
CA ASN A 1 7.92 -2.99 -26.41
C ASN A 1 6.79 -2.63 -27.36
N THR A 2 6.72 -3.26 -28.51
CA THR A 2 5.58 -3.17 -29.44
C THR A 2 4.50 -4.10 -28.94
N PHE A 3 3.32 -3.56 -28.63
CA PHE A 3 2.15 -4.37 -28.33
C PHE A 3 1.62 -4.97 -29.63
N ASP A 4 1.56 -6.28 -29.68
CA ASP A 4 0.93 -6.99 -30.78
C ASP A 4 -0.57 -7.18 -30.50
N ALA A 5 -1.40 -6.68 -31.43
CA ALA A 5 -2.85 -6.77 -31.35
C ALA A 5 -3.37 -8.23 -31.22
N GLN A 6 -2.65 -9.21 -31.77
CA GLN A 6 -3.00 -10.62 -31.67
C GLN A 6 -2.78 -11.16 -30.24
N THR A 7 -1.71 -10.72 -29.57
CA THR A 7 -1.44 -11.06 -28.16
C THR A 7 -2.50 -10.46 -27.24
N ILE A 8 -2.93 -9.21 -27.50
CA ILE A 8 -4.01 -8.57 -26.75
C ILE A 8 -5.33 -9.35 -26.91
N ALA A 9 -5.68 -9.71 -28.14
CA ALA A 9 -6.91 -10.44 -28.42
C ALA A 9 -6.96 -11.83 -27.78
N LYS A 10 -5.81 -12.52 -27.62
CA LYS A 10 -5.73 -13.82 -26.96
C LYS A 10 -5.90 -13.77 -25.44
N ASN A 11 -5.55 -12.64 -24.81
CA ASN A 11 -5.58 -12.50 -23.34
C ASN A 11 -6.94 -12.01 -22.82
N GLY A 12 -7.90 -11.74 -23.69
CA GLY A 12 -9.24 -11.26 -23.32
C GLY A 12 -9.24 -9.82 -22.80
N ASN A 13 -10.21 -9.48 -21.97
CA ASN A 13 -10.33 -8.14 -21.38
C ASN A 13 -9.24 -7.93 -20.33
N GLY A 14 -8.55 -6.78 -20.40
CA GLY A 14 -7.49 -6.44 -19.47
C GLY A 14 -7.10 -4.97 -19.54
N VAL A 15 -6.22 -4.56 -18.63
CA VAL A 15 -5.61 -3.24 -18.60
C VAL A 15 -4.14 -3.38 -19.02
N ILE A 16 -3.69 -2.51 -19.91
CA ILE A 16 -2.30 -2.42 -20.34
C ILE A 16 -1.69 -1.22 -19.64
N GLN A 17 -0.65 -1.44 -18.85
CA GLN A 17 0.07 -0.39 -18.13
C GLN A 17 1.57 -0.45 -18.47
N PRO A 18 2.27 0.70 -18.46
CA PRO A 18 3.73 0.70 -18.52
C PRO A 18 4.31 -0.11 -17.37
N PHE A 19 5.39 -0.85 -17.63
CA PHE A 19 6.12 -1.49 -16.56
C PHE A 19 6.83 -0.42 -15.71
N ILE A 20 6.75 -0.55 -14.38
CA ILE A 20 7.38 0.38 -13.44
C ILE A 20 8.68 -0.24 -12.95
N ASN A 21 9.79 0.44 -13.19
CA ASN A 21 11.05 0.11 -12.52
C ASN A 21 10.99 0.68 -11.11
N GLN A 22 11.01 -0.19 -10.11
CA GLN A 22 10.94 0.25 -8.71
C GLN A 22 12.26 0.87 -8.24
N HIS A 23 12.18 1.74 -7.25
CA HIS A 23 13.34 2.30 -6.54
C HIS A 23 14.25 1.18 -6.00
N GLU A 24 15.57 1.37 -6.10
CA GLU A 24 16.59 0.36 -5.73
C GLU A 24 16.48 -0.17 -4.30
N PHE A 25 16.01 0.67 -3.37
CA PHE A 25 15.75 0.27 -1.98
C PHE A 25 14.88 -0.99 -1.87
N PHE A 26 13.88 -1.16 -2.72
CA PHE A 26 12.98 -2.31 -2.67
C PHE A 26 13.56 -3.56 -3.33
N SER A 27 14.57 -3.40 -4.19
CA SER A 27 15.23 -4.53 -4.86
C SER A 27 15.98 -5.46 -3.91
N GLN A 28 16.31 -4.98 -2.70
CA GLN A 28 16.85 -5.82 -1.65
C GLN A 28 15.87 -6.88 -1.12
N PHE A 29 14.56 -6.66 -1.28
CA PHE A 29 13.52 -7.60 -0.84
C PHE A 29 12.98 -8.44 -2.01
N SER A 30 12.75 -7.82 -3.16
CA SER A 30 12.21 -8.50 -4.35
C SER A 30 12.74 -7.86 -5.62
N GLN A 31 13.19 -8.70 -6.56
CA GLN A 31 13.63 -8.26 -7.89
C GLN A 31 12.58 -8.51 -8.98
N GLY A 32 11.57 -9.31 -8.70
CA GLY A 32 10.52 -9.68 -9.66
C GLY A 32 9.26 -8.83 -9.51
N ALA A 33 8.58 -8.97 -8.41
CA ALA A 33 7.36 -8.20 -8.13
C ALA A 33 7.71 -6.83 -7.56
N VAL A 34 7.06 -5.80 -8.10
CA VAL A 34 7.20 -4.42 -7.62
C VAL A 34 6.60 -4.30 -6.23
N ALA A 35 7.37 -3.78 -5.27
CA ALA A 35 6.90 -3.54 -3.91
C ALA A 35 5.82 -2.46 -3.91
N THR A 36 4.72 -2.70 -3.21
CA THR A 36 3.58 -1.79 -3.18
C THR A 36 3.41 -1.22 -1.77
N LEU A 37 3.46 0.09 -1.65
CA LEU A 37 3.14 0.80 -0.41
C LEU A 37 1.63 1.07 -0.38
N ARG A 38 0.91 0.44 0.55
CA ARG A 38 -0.50 0.74 0.83
C ARG A 38 -0.58 1.82 1.89
N LEU A 39 -1.10 3.00 1.51
CA LEU A 39 -1.44 4.07 2.44
C LEU A 39 -2.96 4.17 2.57
N THR A 40 -3.48 4.24 3.79
CA THR A 40 -4.92 4.38 4.02
C THR A 40 -5.20 5.74 4.63
N THR A 41 -5.94 6.55 3.88
CA THR A 41 -6.35 7.90 4.28
C THR A 41 -7.83 7.96 4.60
N VAL A 42 -8.21 8.90 5.42
CA VAL A 42 -9.60 9.18 5.78
C VAL A 42 -9.91 10.67 5.70
N ILE A 43 -11.20 10.98 5.54
CA ILE A 43 -11.75 12.32 5.80
C ILE A 43 -12.59 12.22 7.09
N ASP A 44 -12.25 12.99 8.10
CA ASP A 44 -13.02 13.06 9.35
C ASP A 44 -14.34 13.84 9.18
N THR A 45 -15.06 14.02 10.29
CA THR A 45 -16.32 14.77 10.31
C THR A 45 -16.15 16.27 10.04
N ASN A 46 -14.95 16.81 10.20
CA ASN A 46 -14.61 18.22 9.94
C ASN A 46 -14.11 18.44 8.52
N GLY A 47 -14.01 17.38 7.70
CA GLY A 47 -13.50 17.45 6.34
C GLY A 47 -11.97 17.42 6.24
N GLN A 48 -11.27 17.05 7.32
CA GLN A 48 -9.81 16.98 7.34
C GLN A 48 -9.32 15.61 6.89
N ALA A 49 -8.41 15.59 5.92
CA ALA A 49 -7.74 14.38 5.48
C ALA A 49 -6.60 14.01 6.44
N SER A 50 -6.46 12.73 6.76
CA SER A 50 -5.34 12.22 7.55
C SER A 50 -4.94 10.81 7.11
N LEU A 51 -3.64 10.48 7.24
CA LEU A 51 -3.12 9.13 7.08
C LEU A 51 -3.39 8.33 8.35
N ARG A 52 -4.00 7.14 8.24
CA ARG A 52 -4.37 6.31 9.39
C ARG A 52 -3.66 4.97 9.45
N ALA A 53 -3.25 4.46 8.32
CA ALA A 53 -2.51 3.21 8.26
C ALA A 53 -1.54 3.21 7.09
N ALA A 54 -0.42 2.53 7.27
CA ALA A 54 0.57 2.31 6.23
C ALA A 54 1.12 0.90 6.33
N LEU A 55 1.24 0.22 5.20
CA LEU A 55 1.89 -1.08 5.13
C LEU A 55 2.62 -1.25 3.79
N LEU A 56 3.72 -2.00 3.83
CA LEU A 56 4.44 -2.41 2.63
C LEU A 56 4.05 -3.83 2.27
N ARG A 57 3.76 -4.04 1.00
CA ARG A 57 3.44 -5.33 0.39
C ARG A 57 4.61 -5.76 -0.47
N LEU A 58 5.21 -6.88 -0.13
CA LEU A 58 6.36 -7.45 -0.84
C LEU A 58 5.97 -8.78 -1.49
N GLY A 59 6.30 -8.92 -2.75
CA GLY A 59 6.15 -10.19 -3.45
C GLY A 59 7.36 -11.09 -3.22
N LYS A 60 7.18 -12.39 -3.43
CA LYS A 60 8.29 -13.34 -3.43
C LYS A 60 9.10 -13.26 -4.73
N THR A 61 10.35 -13.67 -4.68
CA THR A 61 11.35 -13.46 -5.75
C THR A 61 10.95 -14.05 -7.11
N LYS A 62 10.14 -15.10 -7.13
CA LYS A 62 9.66 -15.75 -8.37
C LYS A 62 8.39 -15.14 -8.95
N GLN A 63 7.82 -14.14 -8.29
CA GLN A 63 6.57 -13.50 -8.72
C GLN A 63 6.87 -12.30 -9.62
N THR A 64 6.06 -12.10 -10.65
CA THR A 64 6.09 -10.92 -11.52
C THR A 64 5.21 -9.78 -10.99
N HIS A 65 4.34 -10.07 -10.03
CA HIS A 65 3.48 -9.12 -9.33
C HIS A 65 3.18 -9.63 -7.92
N VAL A 66 2.78 -8.75 -7.01
CA VAL A 66 2.42 -9.12 -5.64
C VAL A 66 1.09 -9.88 -5.65
N ILE A 67 1.11 -11.13 -5.21
CA ILE A 67 -0.07 -11.99 -5.11
C ILE A 67 -0.61 -11.93 -3.68
N SER A 68 -1.85 -11.46 -3.50
CA SER A 68 -2.45 -11.23 -2.18
C SER A 68 -2.45 -12.45 -1.25
N LYS A 69 -2.51 -13.66 -1.80
CA LYS A 69 -2.47 -14.91 -1.02
C LYS A 69 -1.06 -15.36 -0.63
N ASP A 70 -0.03 -14.79 -1.28
CA ASP A 70 1.36 -15.22 -1.11
C ASP A 70 2.31 -14.02 -1.12
N GLN A 71 2.08 -13.08 -0.21
CA GLN A 71 2.84 -11.85 -0.03
C GLN A 71 3.41 -11.76 1.39
N VAL A 72 4.40 -10.91 1.56
CA VAL A 72 4.89 -10.47 2.86
C VAL A 72 4.36 -9.07 3.13
N LEU A 73 3.78 -8.87 4.30
CA LEU A 73 3.22 -7.61 4.77
C LEU A 73 4.09 -7.07 5.90
N VAL A 74 4.51 -5.83 5.81
CA VAL A 74 5.27 -5.14 6.86
C VAL A 74 4.52 -3.88 7.24
N ALA A 75 4.18 -3.73 8.53
CA ALA A 75 3.56 -2.52 9.03
C ALA A 75 4.56 -1.35 8.99
N ILE A 76 4.08 -0.18 8.61
CA ILE A 76 4.87 1.04 8.50
C ILE A 76 4.32 2.08 9.47
N ASP A 77 5.16 2.66 10.28
CA ASP A 77 4.81 3.76 11.18
C ASP A 77 4.36 4.98 10.37
N VAL A 78 3.14 5.45 10.62
CA VAL A 78 2.50 6.51 9.82
C VAL A 78 3.15 7.89 9.98
N ALA A 79 3.88 8.12 11.07
CA ALA A 79 4.54 9.40 11.34
C ALA A 79 5.94 9.47 10.75
N THR A 80 6.64 8.33 10.67
CA THR A 80 8.07 8.30 10.36
C THR A 80 8.42 7.52 9.09
N GLY A 81 7.52 6.68 8.58
CA GLY A 81 7.79 5.76 7.48
C GLY A 81 8.67 4.57 7.88
N LYS A 82 8.94 4.39 9.18
CA LYS A 82 9.75 3.27 9.70
C LYS A 82 9.02 1.94 9.55
N PHE A 83 9.78 0.90 9.21
CA PHE A 83 9.27 -0.46 9.21
C PHE A 83 9.06 -0.98 10.63
N SER A 84 8.03 -1.81 10.83
CA SER A 84 8.01 -2.74 11.96
C SER A 84 9.19 -3.73 11.81
N ASP A 85 9.79 -4.13 12.93
CA ASP A 85 10.85 -5.15 12.95
C ASP A 85 10.33 -6.53 12.51
N ILE A 86 9.00 -6.71 12.52
CA ILE A 86 8.30 -7.95 12.20
C ILE A 86 7.42 -7.74 10.97
N GLY A 87 7.60 -8.60 9.98
CA GLY A 87 6.68 -8.78 8.86
C GLY A 87 5.79 -10.00 9.05
N TYR A 88 4.78 -10.15 8.22
CA TYR A 88 3.78 -11.21 8.31
C TYR A 88 3.48 -11.80 6.93
N SER A 89 3.22 -13.09 6.89
CA SER A 89 2.57 -13.71 5.72
C SER A 89 1.08 -13.33 5.66
N SER A 90 0.43 -13.65 4.53
CA SER A 90 -1.03 -13.50 4.40
C SER A 90 -1.84 -14.32 5.43
N SER A 91 -1.23 -15.33 6.06
CA SER A 91 -1.80 -16.13 7.15
C SER A 91 -1.38 -15.66 8.55
N PHE A 92 -0.84 -14.44 8.66
CA PHE A 92 -0.35 -13.84 9.92
C PHE A 92 0.81 -14.61 10.62
N ASN A 93 1.55 -15.46 9.90
CA ASN A 93 2.79 -16.00 10.43
C ASN A 93 3.85 -14.91 10.44
N SER A 94 4.43 -14.63 11.61
CA SER A 94 5.44 -13.58 11.80
C SER A 94 6.82 -14.00 11.27
N MET A 95 7.60 -13.00 10.81
CA MET A 95 8.97 -13.17 10.34
C MET A 95 9.78 -11.88 10.56
N SER A 96 11.06 -11.99 10.86
CA SER A 96 11.98 -10.85 11.06
C SER A 96 12.72 -10.43 9.78
N ALA A 97 12.63 -11.25 8.73
CA ALA A 97 13.29 -11.00 7.45
C ALA A 97 12.45 -11.54 6.29
N HIS A 98 12.69 -11.01 5.10
CA HIS A 98 12.04 -11.51 3.89
C HIS A 98 12.47 -12.96 3.59
N PRO A 99 11.54 -13.90 3.35
CA PRO A 99 11.86 -15.34 3.32
C PRO A 99 12.81 -15.75 2.19
N ASP A 100 12.79 -15.03 1.07
CA ASP A 100 13.61 -15.41 -0.09
C ASP A 100 14.99 -14.73 -0.08
N THR A 101 15.11 -13.53 0.50
CA THR A 101 16.35 -12.72 0.44
C THR A 101 17.07 -12.67 1.77
N ASN A 102 16.44 -13.10 2.87
CA ASN A 102 16.93 -12.96 4.25
C ASN A 102 17.20 -11.49 4.66
N THR A 103 16.69 -10.52 3.89
CA THR A 103 16.81 -9.11 4.23
C THR A 103 15.92 -8.78 5.41
N THR A 104 16.50 -8.29 6.51
CA THR A 104 15.76 -7.92 7.73
C THR A 104 14.93 -6.67 7.52
N PHE A 105 13.80 -6.57 8.23
CA PHE A 105 12.93 -5.38 8.21
C PHE A 105 13.40 -4.30 9.20
N LYS A 106 14.13 -4.72 10.22
CA LYS A 106 14.63 -3.85 11.28
C LYS A 106 15.47 -2.69 10.73
N ASP A 107 15.31 -1.51 11.35
CA ASP A 107 16.04 -0.28 11.04
C ASP A 107 15.89 0.20 9.58
N LYS A 108 14.80 -0.17 8.92
CA LYS A 108 14.45 0.30 7.58
C LYS A 108 13.42 1.43 7.66
N THR A 109 13.47 2.31 6.67
CA THR A 109 12.50 3.41 6.49
C THR A 109 12.16 3.51 5.01
N ILE A 110 10.90 3.78 4.67
CA ILE A 110 10.45 4.00 3.29
C ILE A 110 11.16 5.26 2.75
N PRO A 111 11.89 5.16 1.63
CA PRO A 111 12.44 6.35 0.98
C PRO A 111 11.32 7.30 0.54
N TYR A 112 11.55 8.61 0.68
CA TYR A 112 10.60 9.66 0.25
C TYR A 112 9.17 9.47 0.81
N PHE A 113 9.05 8.92 2.03
CA PHE A 113 7.74 8.64 2.65
C PHE A 113 6.86 9.88 2.70
N ASP A 114 7.42 11.04 3.07
CA ASP A 114 6.68 12.31 3.11
C ASP A 114 6.10 12.68 1.74
N LYS A 115 6.83 12.44 0.65
CA LYS A 115 6.34 12.66 -0.72
C LYS A 115 5.13 11.78 -1.01
N CYS A 116 5.17 10.51 -0.58
CA CYS A 116 4.04 9.58 -0.72
C CYS A 116 2.82 10.06 0.07
N VAL A 117 3.03 10.45 1.33
CA VAL A 117 1.94 10.91 2.22
C VAL A 117 1.31 12.19 1.69
N ASN A 118 2.11 13.20 1.32
CA ASN A 118 1.61 14.46 0.80
C ASN A 118 0.75 14.27 -0.46
N LEU A 119 1.18 13.40 -1.37
CA LEU A 119 0.42 13.10 -2.59
C LEU A 119 -0.95 12.49 -2.27
N VAL A 120 -1.02 11.49 -1.41
CA VAL A 120 -2.31 10.84 -1.11
C VAL A 120 -3.24 11.74 -0.30
N LEU A 121 -2.72 12.60 0.57
CA LEU A 121 -3.53 13.58 1.29
C LEU A 121 -4.08 14.67 0.34
N GLU A 122 -3.29 15.14 -0.61
CA GLU A 122 -3.75 16.05 -1.65
C GLU A 122 -4.89 15.42 -2.47
N LEU A 123 -4.70 14.17 -2.91
CA LEU A 123 -5.71 13.45 -3.69
C LEU A 123 -6.97 13.14 -2.88
N GLN A 124 -6.81 12.77 -1.59
CA GLN A 124 -7.94 12.56 -0.69
C GLN A 124 -8.80 13.82 -0.56
N ASN A 125 -8.17 14.99 -0.43
CA ASN A 125 -8.88 16.28 -0.34
C ASN A 125 -9.66 16.62 -1.63
N LYS A 126 -9.25 16.09 -2.78
CA LYS A 126 -10.00 16.24 -4.05
C LYS A 126 -11.20 15.30 -4.15
N MET A 127 -11.32 14.32 -3.26
CA MET A 127 -12.41 13.32 -3.23
C MET A 127 -13.10 13.27 -1.85
N PRO A 128 -13.62 14.38 -1.32
CA PRO A 128 -14.13 14.46 0.07
C PRO A 128 -15.36 13.61 0.33
N MET A 129 -16.08 13.17 -0.72
CA MET A 129 -17.23 12.28 -0.61
C MET A 129 -16.83 10.84 -0.27
N ILE A 130 -15.59 10.43 -0.53
CA ILE A 130 -15.10 9.09 -0.21
C ILE A 130 -14.36 9.17 1.12
N LYS A 131 -14.97 8.68 2.18
CA LYS A 131 -14.47 8.87 3.55
C LYS A 131 -13.23 8.05 3.91
N LEU A 132 -12.97 6.98 3.17
CA LEU A 132 -11.82 6.11 3.39
C LEU A 132 -11.30 5.60 2.04
N ILE A 133 -10.01 5.80 1.78
CA ILE A 133 -9.34 5.32 0.57
C ILE A 133 -8.05 4.58 0.95
N GLY A 134 -7.89 3.39 0.40
CA GLY A 134 -6.61 2.68 0.36
C GLY A 134 -5.90 2.94 -0.96
N TRP A 135 -4.73 3.57 -0.91
CA TRP A 135 -3.89 3.91 -2.05
C TRP A 135 -2.78 2.89 -2.21
N ASP A 136 -2.65 2.29 -3.38
CA ASP A 136 -1.51 1.46 -3.74
C ASP A 136 -0.50 2.27 -4.53
N LEU A 137 0.67 2.49 -3.95
CA LEU A 137 1.74 3.32 -4.48
C LEU A 137 2.98 2.50 -4.79
N VAL A 138 3.72 2.95 -5.77
CA VAL A 138 5.08 2.51 -6.05
C VAL A 138 5.99 3.73 -6.11
N LEU A 139 7.18 3.61 -5.54
CA LEU A 139 8.26 4.56 -5.78
C LEU A 139 9.12 4.01 -6.92
N ASP A 140 9.27 4.80 -7.99
CA ASP A 140 10.02 4.39 -9.16
C ASP A 140 11.55 4.68 -9.03
N ASP A 141 12.31 4.25 -10.03
CA ASP A 141 13.77 4.42 -10.11
C ASP A 141 14.22 5.89 -10.28
N LYS A 142 13.27 6.82 -10.49
CA LYS A 142 13.50 8.27 -10.57
C LYS A 142 13.07 9.00 -9.30
N ASN A 143 12.73 8.27 -8.24
CA ASN A 143 12.19 8.79 -6.99
C ASN A 143 10.81 9.46 -7.15
N GLU A 144 10.06 9.09 -8.21
CA GLU A 144 8.70 9.57 -8.39
C GLU A 144 7.70 8.58 -7.79
N VAL A 145 6.63 9.15 -7.20
CA VAL A 145 5.53 8.36 -6.62
C VAL A 145 4.50 8.08 -7.70
N VAL A 146 4.27 6.80 -7.97
CA VAL A 146 3.30 6.34 -8.97
C VAL A 146 2.10 5.72 -8.24
N ILE A 147 0.90 6.23 -8.51
CA ILE A 147 -0.35 5.61 -8.07
C ILE A 147 -0.65 4.42 -8.98
N MET A 148 -0.71 3.23 -8.41
CA MET A 148 -1.08 2.01 -9.12
C MET A 148 -2.59 1.83 -9.13
N GLU A 149 -3.20 2.02 -7.96
CA GLU A 149 -4.61 1.77 -7.72
C GLU A 149 -5.09 2.58 -6.51
N TRP A 150 -6.38 2.88 -6.47
CA TRP A 150 -7.03 3.37 -5.25
C TRP A 150 -8.30 2.56 -4.97
N ASN A 151 -8.57 2.30 -3.69
CA ASN A 151 -9.66 1.47 -3.22
C ASN A 151 -10.56 2.27 -2.29
N GLY A 152 -11.66 2.82 -2.82
CA GLY A 152 -12.68 3.53 -2.05
C GLY A 152 -13.72 2.61 -1.41
N TYR A 153 -13.68 1.31 -1.75
CA TYR A 153 -14.49 0.26 -1.14
C TYR A 153 -13.58 -0.93 -0.81
N GLY A 154 -13.57 -1.35 0.45
CA GLY A 154 -12.71 -2.47 0.85
C GLY A 154 -11.22 -2.10 0.94
N ALA A 155 -10.89 -0.98 1.58
CA ALA A 155 -9.52 -0.49 1.72
C ALA A 155 -8.54 -1.43 2.46
N GLY A 156 -9.05 -2.53 3.08
CA GLY A 156 -8.21 -3.59 3.64
C GLY A 156 -7.53 -3.21 4.94
N ILE A 157 -8.26 -2.65 5.90
CA ILE A 157 -7.71 -2.14 7.18
C ILE A 157 -7.34 -3.23 8.19
N ALA A 158 -7.79 -4.48 7.98
CA ALA A 158 -7.67 -5.55 8.99
C ALA A 158 -6.21 -5.81 9.41
N PHE A 159 -5.26 -5.76 8.50
CA PHE A 159 -3.85 -5.96 8.83
C PHE A 159 -3.33 -4.85 9.75
N SER A 160 -3.62 -3.60 9.43
CA SER A 160 -3.18 -2.44 10.22
C SER A 160 -3.81 -2.44 11.60
N GLU A 161 -5.11 -2.72 11.72
CA GLU A 161 -5.79 -2.84 13.01
C GLU A 161 -5.18 -3.96 13.86
N ALA A 162 -4.86 -5.11 13.26
CA ALA A 162 -4.26 -6.26 13.97
C ALA A 162 -2.82 -6.01 14.43
N THR A 163 -2.05 -5.18 13.71
CA THR A 163 -0.61 -4.99 13.95
C THR A 163 -0.24 -3.65 14.59
N GLN A 164 -1.07 -2.63 14.40
CA GLN A 164 -0.81 -1.26 14.85
C GLN A 164 -1.87 -0.73 15.83
N GLY A 165 -2.95 -1.51 16.05
CA GLY A 165 -4.06 -1.14 16.93
C GLY A 165 -5.13 -0.30 16.23
N PRO A 166 -6.11 0.24 17.00
CA PRO A 166 -7.32 0.86 16.46
C PRO A 166 -7.04 2.25 15.87
N GLY A 167 -6.58 2.30 14.63
CA GLY A 167 -6.21 3.54 13.93
C GLY A 167 -7.38 4.46 13.56
N PHE A 168 -8.64 4.00 13.71
CA PHE A 168 -9.84 4.71 13.25
C PHE A 168 -10.81 5.09 14.39
N HIS A 169 -10.44 4.84 15.65
CA HIS A 169 -11.31 4.96 16.82
C HIS A 169 -11.75 6.40 17.15
N ASP A 170 -10.97 7.41 16.76
CA ASP A 170 -11.20 8.83 17.04
C ASP A 170 -12.03 9.55 15.97
N LEU A 171 -12.49 8.85 14.94
CA LEU A 171 -13.21 9.44 13.81
C LEU A 171 -14.70 9.68 14.09
N GLY A 172 -15.24 9.11 15.15
CA GLY A 172 -16.66 9.22 15.52
C GLY A 172 -17.63 8.57 14.52
N TRP A 173 -17.10 7.71 13.63
CA TRP A 173 -17.90 7.07 12.57
C TRP A 173 -18.98 6.13 13.10
N GLU A 174 -18.82 5.62 14.31
CA GLU A 174 -19.85 4.84 15.03
C GLU A 174 -21.14 5.63 15.26
N ASN A 175 -21.11 6.95 15.11
CA ASN A 175 -22.27 7.82 15.26
C ASN A 175 -23.01 8.11 13.95
N PHE A 176 -22.45 7.75 12.78
CA PHE A 176 -23.09 8.05 11.48
C PHE A 176 -24.49 7.43 11.32
N TYR A 177 -24.76 6.29 11.94
CA TYR A 177 -26.08 5.66 11.89
C TYR A 177 -27.11 6.36 12.79
N LYS A 178 -26.67 7.10 13.81
CA LYS A 178 -27.58 7.82 14.75
C LYS A 178 -28.22 9.05 14.10
N ASN A 179 -27.63 9.58 13.05
CA ASN A 179 -28.07 10.80 12.39
C ASN A 179 -28.93 10.55 11.13
N LYS A 180 -29.35 9.30 10.87
CA LYS A 180 -30.33 8.98 9.84
C LYS A 180 -31.74 9.22 10.41
N LYS A 181 -32.22 10.44 10.29
CA LYS A 181 -33.65 10.79 10.38
C LYS A 181 -34.17 11.05 8.97
#